data_2d58614cd8499b3471215a67b2179e31
#
_entry.id   2d58614cd8499b3471215a67b2179e31
#
_cell.length_a   1.000
_cell.length_b   1.000
_cell.length_c   1.000
_cell.angle_alpha   90.00
_cell.angle_beta   90.00
_cell.angle_gamma   90.00
#
_symmetry.space_group_name_H-M   'P 1'
#
loop_
_entity.id
_entity.type
_entity.pdbx_description
1 polymer ?
#
loop_
_entity_poly.entity_id
_entity_poly.type
_entity_poly.pdbx_seq_one_letter_code
_entity_poly.pdbx_strand_id
1 'polypeptide(L)'
;MSWSLRSVEQKPSTQGCNPIRRKILILGLLTLLPGCSLDVKTSETIDLRNIERSHSPNDALACPPRLCRAKADFESPIFKITRTELINQARKLIIAEPRTKLIGSSSTLDQLVFVQRSQLFGFPDTIWIQGSGVDLSASLIIYSRSNYGYWDLGVNRERIRTWLDKLEKTANP
;
A
#
# COMPACT_ATOMS: atom_id res chain seq x y z
N MET A 1 -29.87 -11.43 38.44
CA MET A 1 -29.02 -12.36 37.64
C MET A 1 -28.05 -11.51 36.83
N SER A 2 -26.80 -11.45 37.32
CA SER A 2 -25.75 -10.58 36.79
C SER A 2 -24.83 -11.43 35.89
N TRP A 3 -24.72 -11.08 34.62
CA TRP A 3 -23.75 -11.70 33.70
C TRP A 3 -22.56 -10.77 33.55
N SER A 4 -21.44 -11.22 34.12
CA SER A 4 -20.14 -10.57 34.01
C SER A 4 -19.50 -10.99 32.69
N LEU A 5 -19.31 -10.04 31.77
CA LEU A 5 -18.50 -10.21 30.55
C LEU A 5 -17.02 -10.09 30.92
N ARG A 6 -16.29 -11.20 30.89
CA ARG A 6 -14.83 -11.23 30.96
C ARG A 6 -14.24 -10.86 29.61
N SER A 7 -13.56 -9.73 29.54
CA SER A 7 -12.71 -9.32 28.46
C SER A 7 -11.51 -10.29 28.35
N VAL A 8 -11.38 -10.95 27.20
CA VAL A 8 -10.19 -11.73 26.85
C VAL A 8 -9.14 -10.79 26.31
N GLU A 9 -8.15 -10.51 27.14
CA GLU A 9 -6.96 -9.72 26.80
C GLU A 9 -6.00 -10.60 25.99
N GLN A 10 -5.94 -10.40 24.68
CA GLN A 10 -4.95 -11.05 23.81
C GLN A 10 -3.61 -10.34 23.93
N LYS A 11 -2.70 -11.01 24.62
CA LYS A 11 -1.29 -10.64 24.77
C LYS A 11 -0.55 -10.82 23.44
N PRO A 12 0.20 -9.84 22.93
CA PRO A 12 0.99 -10.02 21.71
C PRO A 12 2.14 -10.99 21.98
N SER A 13 2.26 -12.02 21.16
CA SER A 13 3.37 -12.97 21.19
C SER A 13 4.63 -12.33 20.62
N THR A 14 5.56 -11.97 21.48
CA THR A 14 6.94 -11.64 21.11
C THR A 14 7.66 -12.95 20.78
N GLN A 15 7.79 -13.28 19.51
CA GLN A 15 8.74 -14.31 19.08
C GLN A 15 10.15 -13.72 19.07
N GLY A 16 10.86 -13.96 20.18
CA GLY A 16 12.26 -13.65 20.30
C GLY A 16 13.11 -14.55 19.41
N CYS A 17 14.05 -13.97 18.66
CA CYS A 17 15.14 -14.70 18.04
C CYS A 17 16.02 -15.31 19.13
N ASN A 18 16.00 -16.62 19.29
CA ASN A 18 16.92 -17.34 20.19
C ASN A 18 18.29 -17.52 19.47
N PRO A 19 19.40 -17.09 20.08
CA PRO A 19 20.72 -17.36 19.54
C PRO A 19 21.14 -18.82 19.87
N ILE A 20 21.13 -19.68 18.87
CA ILE A 20 21.70 -21.03 18.99
C ILE A 20 23.23 -20.90 19.05
N ARG A 21 23.80 -21.15 20.21
CA ARG A 21 25.25 -21.36 20.39
C ARG A 21 25.67 -22.62 19.63
N ARG A 22 26.26 -22.47 18.45
CA ARG A 22 26.96 -23.56 17.76
C ARG A 22 28.47 -23.34 17.89
N LYS A 23 29.14 -24.38 18.41
CA LYS A 23 30.60 -24.50 18.49
C LYS A 23 31.17 -24.44 17.08
N ILE A 24 32.16 -23.56 16.88
CA ILE A 24 32.80 -23.28 15.60
C ILE A 24 33.73 -24.43 15.29
N LEU A 25 33.45 -25.20 14.23
CA LEU A 25 34.45 -25.98 13.50
C LEU A 25 34.72 -25.23 12.20
N ILE A 26 35.95 -24.72 12.06
CA ILE A 26 36.36 -23.93 10.88
C ILE A 26 36.55 -24.89 9.72
N LEU A 27 35.60 -24.92 8.80
CA LEU A 27 35.82 -25.42 7.42
C LEU A 27 35.02 -24.47 6.50
N GLY A 28 35.72 -23.88 5.53
CA GLY A 28 35.21 -22.81 4.70
C GLY A 28 33.87 -23.11 4.02
N LEU A 29 32.84 -22.47 4.48
CA LEU A 29 31.52 -22.47 3.85
C LEU A 29 31.04 -21.03 3.77
N LEU A 30 30.84 -20.59 2.56
CA LEU A 30 30.23 -19.32 2.17
C LEU A 30 28.91 -19.15 2.94
N THR A 31 28.92 -18.36 4.00
CA THR A 31 27.72 -18.10 4.80
C THR A 31 26.75 -17.27 3.97
N LEU A 32 25.73 -17.92 3.44
CA LEU A 32 24.48 -17.26 3.04
C LEU A 32 23.92 -16.56 4.28
N LEU A 33 24.13 -15.24 4.38
CA LEU A 33 23.48 -14.42 5.36
C LEU A 33 21.96 -14.52 5.11
N PRO A 34 21.15 -14.92 6.10
CA PRO A 34 19.71 -14.81 5.96
C PRO A 34 19.39 -13.33 5.79
N GLY A 35 18.97 -12.94 4.58
CA GLY A 35 18.50 -11.61 4.31
C GLY A 35 17.35 -11.31 5.25
N CYS A 36 17.50 -10.36 6.16
CA CYS A 36 16.39 -9.81 6.92
C CYS A 36 15.39 -9.24 5.90
N SER A 37 14.30 -9.96 5.66
CA SER A 37 13.19 -9.42 4.90
C SER A 37 12.60 -8.27 5.70
N LEU A 38 12.68 -7.05 5.15
CA LEU A 38 11.99 -5.91 5.73
C LEU A 38 10.49 -6.19 5.66
N ASP A 39 9.87 -6.40 6.81
CA ASP A 39 8.45 -6.69 6.88
C ASP A 39 7.61 -5.47 6.50
N VAL A 40 6.54 -5.73 5.75
CA VAL A 40 5.55 -4.70 5.43
C VAL A 40 4.67 -4.49 6.65
N LYS A 41 4.69 -3.29 7.20
CA LYS A 41 4.01 -2.96 8.46
C LYS A 41 2.49 -3.13 8.43
N THR A 42 1.85 -3.15 7.25
CA THR A 42 0.40 -3.27 7.21
C THR A 42 -0.13 -3.72 5.84
N SER A 43 -1.02 -4.71 5.88
CA SER A 43 -1.90 -5.08 4.77
C SER A 43 -3.33 -4.56 5.02
N GLU A 44 -3.54 -3.77 6.06
CA GLU A 44 -4.84 -3.29 6.48
C GLU A 44 -5.39 -2.26 5.49
N THR A 45 -6.70 -2.35 5.27
CA THR A 45 -7.46 -1.32 4.55
C THR A 45 -7.74 -0.15 5.50
N ILE A 46 -7.72 1.06 4.94
CA ILE A 46 -7.89 2.31 5.69
C ILE A 46 -8.91 3.20 4.98
N ASP A 47 -9.57 4.08 5.70
CA ASP A 47 -10.46 5.08 5.07
C ASP A 47 -9.63 6.19 4.42
N LEU A 48 -9.46 6.11 3.09
CA LEU A 48 -8.68 7.09 2.33
C LEU A 48 -9.35 8.47 2.25
N ARG A 49 -10.65 8.58 2.46
CA ARG A 49 -11.34 9.87 2.46
C ARG A 49 -10.98 10.71 3.68
N ASN A 50 -10.73 10.05 4.80
CA ASN A 50 -10.38 10.67 6.08
C ASN A 50 -8.91 10.44 6.48
N ILE A 51 -8.06 10.07 5.53
CA ILE A 51 -6.66 9.76 5.82
C ILE A 51 -5.93 10.96 6.43
N GLU A 52 -5.10 10.68 7.44
CA GLU A 52 -4.09 11.60 7.94
C GLU A 52 -2.77 11.28 7.25
N ARG A 53 -2.25 12.26 6.51
CA ARG A 53 -1.00 12.10 5.77
C ARG A 53 0.21 12.10 6.70
N SER A 54 1.29 11.49 6.24
CA SER A 54 2.59 11.55 6.92
C SER A 54 3.06 13.00 7.09
N HIS A 55 3.70 13.31 8.21
CA HIS A 55 4.41 14.57 8.39
C HIS A 55 5.73 14.62 7.58
N SER A 56 6.18 13.48 7.09
CA SER A 56 7.39 13.36 6.28
C SER A 56 7.05 13.46 4.79
N PRO A 57 7.89 14.11 3.96
CA PRO A 57 7.67 14.24 2.52
C PRO A 57 7.98 12.92 1.78
N ASN A 58 7.38 11.82 2.22
CA ASN A 58 7.59 10.47 1.71
C ASN A 58 6.28 9.77 1.33
N ASP A 59 5.24 10.55 1.08
CA ASP A 59 3.94 10.07 0.61
C ASP A 59 3.41 10.91 -0.55
N ALA A 60 2.39 10.40 -1.23
CA ALA A 60 1.59 11.12 -2.20
C ALA A 60 0.14 10.66 -2.19
N LEU A 61 -0.77 11.59 -2.47
CA LEU A 61 -2.20 11.37 -2.52
C LEU A 61 -2.80 11.90 -3.82
N ALA A 62 -3.53 11.06 -4.55
CA ALA A 62 -4.46 11.49 -5.58
C ALA A 62 -5.90 11.28 -5.08
N CYS A 63 -6.76 12.26 -5.31
CA CYS A 63 -8.15 12.21 -4.87
C CYS A 63 -9.05 13.01 -5.80
N PRO A 64 -10.29 12.55 -6.06
CA PRO A 64 -11.28 13.38 -6.75
C PRO A 64 -11.54 14.70 -6.01
N PRO A 65 -11.89 15.77 -6.73
CA PRO A 65 -12.13 17.08 -6.12
C PRO A 65 -13.12 17.01 -4.96
N ARG A 66 -12.79 17.63 -3.84
CA ARG A 66 -13.65 17.78 -2.63
C ARG A 66 -14.03 16.47 -1.93
N LEU A 67 -13.44 15.33 -2.29
CA LEU A 67 -13.78 14.03 -1.70
C LEU A 67 -12.93 13.69 -0.48
N CYS A 68 -11.64 14.02 -0.49
CA CYS A 68 -10.73 13.73 0.62
C CYS A 68 -10.58 14.92 1.56
N ARG A 69 -10.47 14.62 2.87
CA ARG A 69 -10.19 15.64 3.89
C ARG A 69 -8.76 16.17 3.78
N ALA A 70 -7.79 15.29 3.51
CA ALA A 70 -6.41 15.68 3.31
C ALA A 70 -6.22 16.37 1.95
N LYS A 71 -5.30 17.34 1.88
CA LYS A 71 -4.92 17.99 0.62
C LYS A 71 -4.26 16.96 -0.31
N ALA A 72 -4.84 16.76 -1.47
CA ALA A 72 -4.28 15.90 -2.52
C ALA A 72 -3.14 16.60 -3.26
N ASP A 73 -2.18 15.80 -3.74
CA ASP A 73 -1.09 16.25 -4.64
C ASP A 73 -1.56 16.30 -6.10
N PHE A 74 -2.54 15.46 -6.43
CA PHE A 74 -3.16 15.36 -7.75
C PHE A 74 -4.67 15.24 -7.62
N GLU A 75 -5.38 15.86 -8.55
CA GLU A 75 -6.79 15.55 -8.76
C GLU A 75 -6.91 14.27 -9.60
N SER A 76 -7.66 13.29 -9.08
CA SER A 76 -7.94 12.08 -9.82
C SER A 76 -9.00 12.35 -10.90
N PRO A 77 -8.77 11.90 -12.15
CA PRO A 77 -9.72 12.07 -13.25
C PRO A 77 -10.99 11.24 -13.03
N ILE A 78 -12.05 11.63 -13.76
CA ILE A 78 -13.29 10.86 -13.86
C ILE A 78 -13.24 10.02 -15.13
N PHE A 79 -13.49 8.71 -14.95
CA PHE A 79 -13.51 7.71 -16.02
C PHE A 79 -14.96 7.35 -16.37
N LYS A 80 -15.28 7.25 -17.66
CA LYS A 80 -16.62 6.89 -18.17
C LYS A 80 -16.88 5.37 -18.13
N ILE A 81 -16.50 4.74 -17.04
CA ILE A 81 -16.67 3.29 -16.78
C ILE A 81 -17.19 3.09 -15.36
N THR A 82 -17.59 1.86 -15.04
CA THR A 82 -18.01 1.51 -13.68
C THR A 82 -16.84 1.49 -12.71
N ARG A 83 -17.12 1.75 -11.44
CA ARG A 83 -16.12 1.68 -10.36
C ARG A 83 -15.42 0.32 -10.31
N THR A 84 -16.16 -0.77 -10.43
CA THR A 84 -15.61 -2.13 -10.43
C THR A 84 -14.65 -2.36 -11.60
N GLU A 85 -15.00 -1.88 -12.77
CA GLU A 85 -14.14 -1.99 -13.93
C GLU A 85 -12.86 -1.18 -13.78
N LEU A 86 -12.95 0.06 -13.28
CA LEU A 86 -11.80 0.91 -13.03
C LEU A 86 -10.84 0.27 -12.00
N ILE A 87 -11.36 -0.29 -10.91
CA ILE A 87 -10.56 -1.01 -9.92
C ILE A 87 -9.86 -2.22 -10.55
N ASN A 88 -10.56 -2.97 -11.40
CA ASN A 88 -9.98 -4.12 -12.09
C ASN A 88 -8.87 -3.71 -13.08
N GLN A 89 -9.04 -2.60 -13.81
CA GLN A 89 -8.01 -2.06 -14.69
C GLN A 89 -6.80 -1.57 -13.88
N ALA A 90 -7.02 -0.82 -12.79
CA ALA A 90 -5.97 -0.40 -11.88
C ALA A 90 -5.21 -1.60 -11.28
N ARG A 91 -5.93 -2.63 -10.86
CA ARG A 91 -5.33 -3.87 -10.35
C ARG A 91 -4.40 -4.52 -11.37
N LYS A 92 -4.87 -4.69 -12.62
CA LYS A 92 -4.07 -5.30 -13.71
C LYS A 92 -2.81 -4.48 -13.98
N LEU A 93 -2.94 -3.16 -14.09
CA LEU A 93 -1.85 -2.24 -14.32
C LEU A 93 -0.78 -2.34 -13.22
N ILE A 94 -1.21 -2.29 -11.96
CA ILE A 94 -0.29 -2.19 -10.82
C ILE A 94 0.39 -3.52 -10.52
N ILE A 95 -0.29 -4.66 -10.67
CA ILE A 95 0.36 -5.97 -10.51
C ILE A 95 1.44 -6.20 -11.58
N ALA A 96 1.29 -5.60 -12.76
CA ALA A 96 2.29 -5.70 -13.83
C ALA A 96 3.56 -4.87 -13.55
N GLU A 97 3.51 -3.93 -12.60
CA GLU A 97 4.69 -3.15 -12.23
C GLU A 97 5.73 -4.01 -11.49
N PRO A 98 7.02 -3.83 -11.79
CA PRO A 98 8.07 -4.65 -11.19
C PRO A 98 8.08 -4.54 -9.66
N ARG A 99 8.39 -5.64 -8.99
CA ARG A 99 8.52 -5.77 -7.53
C ARG A 99 7.25 -5.35 -6.75
N THR A 100 6.08 -5.47 -7.39
CA THR A 100 4.79 -5.13 -6.81
C THR A 100 4.00 -6.39 -6.46
N LYS A 101 3.35 -6.39 -5.30
CA LYS A 101 2.48 -7.47 -4.82
C LYS A 101 1.20 -6.90 -4.25
N LEU A 102 0.07 -7.54 -4.54
CA LEU A 102 -1.18 -7.32 -3.82
C LEU A 102 -1.07 -8.01 -2.46
N ILE A 103 -1.33 -7.28 -1.38
CA ILE A 103 -1.20 -7.78 0.00
C ILE A 103 -2.50 -7.69 0.79
N GLY A 104 -3.49 -6.97 0.31
CA GLY A 104 -4.79 -6.83 0.96
C GLY A 104 -5.88 -6.34 0.00
N SER A 105 -7.13 -6.61 0.37
CA SER A 105 -8.31 -6.11 -0.34
C SER A 105 -9.50 -6.02 0.60
N SER A 106 -10.42 -5.08 0.32
CA SER A 106 -11.70 -4.96 1.00
C SER A 106 -12.80 -4.72 -0.03
N SER A 107 -13.79 -5.59 -0.04
CA SER A 107 -15.00 -5.41 -0.87
C SER A 107 -15.90 -4.29 -0.32
N THR A 108 -15.95 -4.12 1.01
CA THR A 108 -16.76 -3.09 1.67
C THR A 108 -16.32 -1.67 1.31
N LEU A 109 -14.99 -1.46 1.18
CA LEU A 109 -14.41 -0.16 0.83
C LEU A 109 -14.04 -0.06 -0.66
N ASP A 110 -14.28 -1.11 -1.46
CA ASP A 110 -13.76 -1.22 -2.84
C ASP A 110 -12.27 -0.86 -2.90
N GLN A 111 -11.48 -1.46 -2.01
CA GLN A 111 -10.09 -1.08 -1.80
C GLN A 111 -9.14 -2.23 -2.07
N LEU A 112 -7.99 -1.90 -2.66
CA LEU A 112 -6.85 -2.79 -2.86
C LEU A 112 -5.63 -2.19 -2.15
N VAL A 113 -4.82 -3.07 -1.55
CA VAL A 113 -3.56 -2.69 -0.89
C VAL A 113 -2.40 -3.42 -1.56
N PHE A 114 -1.42 -2.67 -2.01
CA PHE A 114 -0.22 -3.21 -2.64
C PHE A 114 1.02 -2.82 -1.84
N VAL A 115 2.07 -3.61 -2.03
CA VAL A 115 3.43 -3.22 -1.68
C VAL A 115 4.29 -3.23 -2.94
N GLN A 116 5.06 -2.17 -3.14
CA GLN A 116 6.11 -2.11 -4.15
C GLN A 116 7.45 -1.90 -3.47
N ARG A 117 8.47 -2.67 -3.89
CA ARG A 117 9.81 -2.54 -3.30
C ARG A 117 10.72 -1.72 -4.19
N SER A 118 11.54 -0.85 -3.58
CA SER A 118 12.55 -0.06 -4.29
C SER A 118 13.57 -0.96 -4.99
N GLN A 119 14.16 -0.46 -6.08
CA GLN A 119 15.08 -1.25 -6.90
C GLN A 119 16.41 -1.54 -6.20
N LEU A 120 16.95 -0.54 -5.50
CA LEU A 120 18.29 -0.65 -4.91
C LEU A 120 18.28 -1.35 -3.56
N PHE A 121 17.42 -0.91 -2.64
CA PHE A 121 17.47 -1.34 -1.25
C PHE A 121 16.32 -2.28 -0.85
N GLY A 122 15.36 -2.53 -1.76
CA GLY A 122 14.20 -3.34 -1.46
C GLY A 122 13.25 -2.75 -0.42
N PHE A 123 13.36 -1.45 -0.11
CA PHE A 123 12.48 -0.78 0.84
C PHE A 123 11.03 -0.84 0.36
N PRO A 124 10.10 -1.28 1.21
CA PRO A 124 8.71 -1.38 0.84
C PRO A 124 8.01 -0.03 0.93
N ASP A 125 7.26 0.30 -0.12
CA ASP A 125 6.23 1.33 -0.13
C ASP A 125 4.87 0.65 -0.10
N THR A 126 3.95 1.16 0.71
CA THR A 126 2.56 0.68 0.73
C THR A 126 1.68 1.60 -0.08
N ILE A 127 0.84 1.00 -0.91
CA ILE A 127 -0.07 1.72 -1.79
C ILE A 127 -1.50 1.24 -1.55
N TRP A 128 -2.39 2.16 -1.25
CA TRP A 128 -3.83 1.92 -1.16
C TRP A 128 -4.52 2.55 -2.35
N ILE A 129 -5.45 1.81 -2.93
CA ILE A 129 -6.30 2.28 -4.02
C ILE A 129 -7.74 2.00 -3.65
N GLN A 130 -8.57 3.02 -3.69
CA GLN A 130 -9.99 2.93 -3.39
C GLN A 130 -10.80 3.49 -4.54
N GLY A 131 -11.81 2.74 -4.97
CA GLY A 131 -12.76 3.20 -5.97
C GLY A 131 -13.75 4.20 -5.39
N SER A 132 -14.12 5.17 -6.20
CA SER A 132 -15.15 6.16 -5.89
C SER A 132 -16.03 6.44 -7.11
N GLY A 133 -17.13 7.16 -6.90
CA GLY A 133 -18.09 7.48 -7.96
C GLY A 133 -19.22 6.45 -8.08
N VAL A 134 -20.19 6.77 -8.94
CA VAL A 134 -21.39 5.98 -9.21
C VAL A 134 -21.59 5.81 -10.71
N ASP A 135 -22.31 4.78 -11.11
CA ASP A 135 -22.63 4.46 -12.51
C ASP A 135 -21.37 4.49 -13.41
N LEU A 136 -21.43 5.19 -14.53
CA LEU A 136 -20.33 5.40 -15.47
C LEU A 136 -19.52 6.67 -15.16
N SER A 137 -19.34 6.97 -13.88
CA SER A 137 -18.57 8.14 -13.42
C SER A 137 -17.64 7.72 -12.30
N ALA A 138 -16.73 6.80 -12.62
CA ALA A 138 -15.78 6.26 -11.65
C ALA A 138 -14.53 7.14 -11.52
N SER A 139 -13.94 7.13 -10.33
CA SER A 139 -12.65 7.73 -10.05
C SER A 139 -11.90 6.91 -9.00
N LEU A 140 -10.62 7.20 -8.77
CA LEU A 140 -9.80 6.53 -7.77
C LEU A 140 -9.30 7.50 -6.71
N ILE A 141 -9.22 7.03 -5.48
CA ILE A 141 -8.36 7.60 -4.46
C ILE A 141 -7.12 6.73 -4.41
N ILE A 142 -5.94 7.30 -4.57
CA ILE A 142 -4.66 6.58 -4.52
C ILE A 142 -3.77 7.23 -3.48
N TYR A 143 -3.38 6.47 -2.47
CA TYR A 143 -2.42 6.89 -1.46
C TYR A 143 -1.21 5.98 -1.49
N SER A 144 -0.04 6.56 -1.65
CA SER A 144 1.24 5.84 -1.72
C SER A 144 2.20 6.41 -0.70
N ARG A 145 2.81 5.56 0.15
CA ARG A 145 3.68 5.98 1.24
C ARG A 145 4.85 5.03 1.42
N SER A 146 6.03 5.58 1.63
CA SER A 146 7.20 4.82 2.05
C SER A 146 7.07 4.36 3.51
N ASN A 147 7.36 3.07 3.77
CA ASN A 147 7.32 2.53 5.12
C ASN A 147 8.57 2.90 5.93
N TYR A 148 9.64 3.29 5.26
CA TYR A 148 10.93 3.64 5.84
C TYR A 148 11.48 4.93 5.23
N GLY A 149 12.23 5.68 6.05
CA GLY A 149 12.88 6.90 5.63
C GLY A 149 12.01 8.14 5.74
N TYR A 150 12.67 9.29 5.86
CA TYR A 150 12.01 10.60 5.95
C TYR A 150 11.60 11.13 4.57
N TRP A 151 12.38 10.85 3.54
CA TRP A 151 12.19 11.38 2.19
C TRP A 151 12.31 10.26 1.14
N ASP A 152 11.40 10.24 0.17
CA ASP A 152 11.31 9.22 -0.88
C ASP A 152 11.83 9.70 -2.24
N LEU A 153 12.44 10.88 -2.33
CA LEU A 153 12.90 11.49 -3.59
C LEU A 153 11.77 11.72 -4.62
N GLY A 154 10.52 11.78 -4.17
CA GLY A 154 9.35 11.96 -5.03
C GLY A 154 8.88 10.70 -5.75
N VAL A 155 9.39 9.52 -5.37
CA VAL A 155 9.03 8.24 -5.99
C VAL A 155 7.53 7.96 -5.89
N ASN A 156 6.92 8.19 -4.71
CA ASN A 156 5.48 7.98 -4.53
C ASN A 156 4.65 8.92 -5.41
N ARG A 157 5.08 10.16 -5.56
CA ARG A 157 4.43 11.17 -6.40
C ARG A 157 4.48 10.81 -7.89
N GLU A 158 5.65 10.41 -8.38
CA GLU A 158 5.85 10.01 -9.77
C GLU A 158 5.11 8.71 -10.12
N ARG A 159 5.05 7.77 -9.19
CA ARG A 159 4.27 6.53 -9.31
C ARG A 159 2.80 6.82 -9.57
N ILE A 160 2.18 7.66 -8.74
CA ILE A 160 0.77 8.00 -8.87
C ILE A 160 0.50 8.69 -10.20
N ARG A 161 1.32 9.68 -10.59
CA ARG A 161 1.19 10.39 -11.86
C ARG A 161 1.22 9.41 -13.03
N THR A 162 2.25 8.56 -13.08
CA THR A 162 2.43 7.58 -14.15
C THR A 162 1.24 6.62 -14.26
N TRP A 163 0.68 6.19 -13.12
CA TRP A 163 -0.46 5.27 -13.15
C TRP A 163 -1.76 5.95 -13.59
N LEU A 164 -2.00 7.17 -13.16
CA LEU A 164 -3.16 7.95 -13.64
C LEU A 164 -3.07 8.17 -15.15
N ASP A 165 -1.91 8.59 -15.66
CA ASP A 165 -1.68 8.78 -17.10
C ASP A 165 -1.89 7.49 -17.92
N LYS A 166 -1.46 6.34 -17.40
CA LYS A 166 -1.68 5.03 -18.04
C LYS A 166 -3.15 4.65 -18.02
N LEU A 167 -3.85 4.88 -16.92
CA LEU A 167 -5.28 4.59 -16.81
C LEU A 167 -6.12 5.47 -17.73
N GLU A 168 -5.82 6.76 -17.85
CA GLU A 168 -6.51 7.66 -18.77
C GLU A 168 -6.43 7.19 -20.22
N LYS A 169 -5.26 6.70 -20.63
CA LYS A 169 -5.05 6.15 -21.99
C LYS A 169 -5.79 4.84 -22.24
N THR A 170 -6.06 4.06 -21.19
CA THR A 170 -6.70 2.73 -21.35
C THR A 170 -8.20 2.75 -21.07
N ALA A 171 -8.67 3.60 -20.18
CA ALA A 171 -10.06 3.64 -19.74
C ALA A 171 -10.93 4.71 -20.45
N ASN A 172 -10.30 5.68 -21.11
CA ASN A 172 -10.96 6.69 -21.95
C ASN A 172 -10.33 6.68 -23.36
N PRO A 173 -10.50 5.60 -24.15
CA PRO A 173 -9.92 5.49 -25.49
C PRO A 173 -10.55 6.48 -26.48
#